data_a5b76df48275091bc2b2a4edd946503e
#
_entry.id   a5b76df48275091bc2b2a4edd946503e
#
_cell.length_a   1.000
_cell.length_b   1.000
_cell.length_c   1.000
_cell.angle_alpha   90.00
_cell.angle_beta   90.00
_cell.angle_gamma   90.00
#
_symmetry.space_group_name_H-M   'P 1'
#
loop_
_entity.id
_entity.type
_entity.pdbx_description
1 polymer ?
#
loop_
_entity_poly.entity_id
_entity_poly.type
_entity_poly.pdbx_seq_one_letter_code
_entity_poly.pdbx_strand_id
1 'polypeptide(L)'
;MEGSVPGVSLRREGCAASAADSLALTLLCSEEQGQGLALARAGAHGPSVLLSPSWAWCNSLSSLFQVVHAHKPHFMALHCQEFGGKNYEASMSHVDKFVKELLSSDAMKDYNRARVYLDENYKSQEHFTALGSFYFLHESLKNIYQFDFKAKKYKKVTGKEIYSDTLESTPMLEKEKFPQDYFPECKWSRKGFIRTRWCITDCAFDLVNIHLFHDASNLIAWETSPSVYSGIRHKALGYVLDRIIDQRFEKVSYFVFGDFNFRLDAKAVVETLCAKATMQTIRAADTNEVVKLIFRESDNDRKVMLQLEKKLFDYFNQDVFRDNNGTALLEFDRELSVFKDRLYELDISFPPSYPYSEDSSQGRQYMNTRCPAWCDRILMSHSAKELILKSENDEKIVIYDHIGPNVCMGDHKVIKLNILVFYFLFFSLGMRMYALGSINFLRCLGAPSPIRPPHFV
;
A
#
# COMPACT_ATOMS: atom_id res chain seq x y z
N MET A 1 -52.67 -29.65 15.78
CA MET A 1 -51.46 -30.33 16.33
C MET A 1 -50.27 -29.49 15.89
N GLU A 2 -49.88 -28.58 16.76
CA GLU A 2 -48.74 -27.65 16.55
C GLU A 2 -47.50 -28.34 17.05
N GLY A 3 -46.47 -28.38 16.21
CA GLY A 3 -45.14 -28.87 16.56
C GLY A 3 -44.17 -27.71 16.66
N SER A 4 -43.89 -27.25 17.86
CA SER A 4 -42.93 -26.22 18.19
C SER A 4 -41.50 -26.71 18.01
N VAL A 5 -40.67 -25.92 17.30
CA VAL A 5 -39.22 -26.07 17.21
C VAL A 5 -38.56 -25.33 18.41
N PRO A 6 -37.62 -25.92 19.14
CA PRO A 6 -36.99 -25.25 20.28
C PRO A 6 -35.96 -24.21 19.83
N GLY A 7 -36.13 -22.98 20.34
CA GLY A 7 -35.16 -21.88 20.22
C GLY A 7 -33.93 -22.17 21.05
N VAL A 8 -32.76 -22.03 20.43
CA VAL A 8 -31.46 -22.05 21.10
C VAL A 8 -31.19 -20.68 21.72
N SER A 9 -31.29 -20.60 23.04
CA SER A 9 -30.91 -19.46 23.86
C SER A 9 -29.37 -19.47 23.98
N LEU A 10 -28.68 -18.49 23.39
CA LEU A 10 -27.27 -18.21 23.60
C LEU A 10 -27.10 -17.51 24.96
N ARG A 11 -26.69 -18.25 25.96
CA ARG A 11 -26.16 -17.70 27.22
C ARG A 11 -24.81 -17.08 26.94
N ARG A 12 -24.63 -15.79 27.32
CA ARG A 12 -23.34 -15.13 27.49
C ARG A 12 -22.67 -15.69 28.75
N GLU A 13 -21.76 -16.61 28.59
CA GLU A 13 -20.79 -16.95 29.64
C GLU A 13 -19.49 -16.25 29.32
N GLY A 14 -19.01 -15.46 30.28
CA GLY A 14 -17.77 -14.71 30.18
C GLY A 14 -16.57 -15.68 30.16
N CYS A 15 -15.83 -15.70 29.06
CA CYS A 15 -14.51 -16.33 29.02
C CYS A 15 -13.48 -15.41 29.66
N ALA A 16 -12.89 -15.90 30.76
CA ALA A 16 -11.70 -15.31 31.36
C ALA A 16 -10.53 -15.30 30.37
N ALA A 17 -9.87 -14.15 30.24
CA ALA A 17 -8.72 -13.95 29.38
C ALA A 17 -7.55 -14.82 29.80
N SER A 18 -7.12 -15.73 28.95
CA SER A 18 -5.79 -16.34 29.00
C SER A 18 -5.02 -15.96 27.75
N ALA A 19 -3.90 -15.28 27.92
CA ALA A 19 -2.86 -14.94 26.96
C ALA A 19 -3.34 -14.28 25.66
N ALA A 20 -3.16 -13.00 25.59
CA ALA A 20 -3.49 -12.15 24.45
C ALA A 20 -2.66 -12.46 23.20
N ASP A 21 -3.32 -12.66 22.07
CA ASP A 21 -2.75 -13.01 20.76
C ASP A 21 -2.69 -11.82 19.78
N SER A 22 -1.57 -11.55 19.03
CA SER A 22 -1.36 -10.34 18.18
C SER A 22 -1.33 -10.57 16.64
N LEU A 23 -1.76 -9.61 15.85
CA LEU A 23 -2.02 -9.70 14.38
C LEU A 23 -1.43 -8.53 13.58
N ALA A 24 -0.81 -8.74 12.40
CA ALA A 24 -0.15 -7.68 11.62
C ALA A 24 -0.42 -7.70 10.09
N LEU A 25 -0.71 -6.57 9.47
CA LEU A 25 -1.03 -6.38 8.05
C LEU A 25 -0.14 -5.33 7.35
N THR A 26 0.27 -5.56 6.10
CA THR A 26 1.14 -4.64 5.34
C THR A 26 0.74 -4.52 3.86
N LEU A 27 0.85 -3.37 3.27
CA LEU A 27 0.53 -3.02 1.87
C LEU A 27 1.77 -2.61 1.07
N LEU A 28 1.81 -2.89 -0.24
CA LEU A 28 2.92 -2.55 -1.15
C LEU A 28 2.42 -1.89 -2.44
N CYS A 29 3.06 -0.82 -2.86
CA CYS A 29 2.66 0.00 -4.00
C CYS A 29 3.80 0.45 -4.90
N SER A 30 3.62 0.53 -6.22
CA SER A 30 4.55 1.19 -7.14
C SER A 30 3.87 1.73 -8.40
N GLU A 31 4.23 2.92 -8.83
CA GLU A 31 3.67 3.61 -10.00
C GLU A 31 4.60 3.68 -11.21
N GLU A 32 4.02 3.85 -12.41
CA GLU A 32 4.72 3.90 -13.69
C GLU A 32 5.45 5.21 -13.96
N GLN A 33 6.77 5.17 -14.20
CA GLN A 33 7.44 6.25 -14.90
C GLN A 33 7.65 5.94 -16.39
N GLY A 34 7.16 6.84 -17.24
CA GLY A 34 7.50 6.84 -18.65
C GLY A 34 8.97 7.22 -18.86
N GLN A 35 9.67 6.48 -19.70
CA GLN A 35 11.04 6.78 -20.09
C GLN A 35 11.11 8.13 -20.79
N GLY A 36 11.68 9.13 -20.10
CA GLY A 36 12.26 10.30 -20.73
C GLY A 36 13.71 9.99 -21.08
N LEU A 37 14.04 9.84 -22.37
CA LEU A 37 15.43 9.83 -22.84
C LEU A 37 16.03 11.23 -22.57
N ALA A 38 16.78 11.36 -21.50
CA ALA A 38 17.70 12.49 -21.32
C ALA A 38 19.07 12.06 -21.84
N LEU A 39 19.45 12.55 -23.02
CA LEU A 39 20.82 12.59 -23.49
C LEU A 39 21.62 13.50 -22.55
N ALA A 40 22.27 12.92 -21.53
CA ALA A 40 23.24 13.64 -20.71
C ALA A 40 24.59 13.62 -21.41
N ARG A 41 25.11 14.81 -21.74
CA ARG A 41 26.50 15.06 -22.18
C ARG A 41 27.46 14.58 -21.10
N ALA A 42 28.47 13.84 -21.51
CA ALA A 42 29.59 13.40 -20.70
C ALA A 42 30.38 14.59 -20.11
N GLY A 43 30.43 14.62 -18.79
CA GLY A 43 31.38 15.41 -17.99
C GLY A 43 32.00 14.50 -16.95
N ALA A 44 33.31 14.39 -16.96
CA ALA A 44 34.11 13.47 -16.15
C ALA A 44 33.95 13.75 -14.65
N HIS A 45 33.52 12.75 -13.87
CA HIS A 45 33.92 12.56 -12.47
C HIS A 45 33.68 11.09 -12.09
N GLY A 46 34.52 10.54 -11.20
CA GLY A 46 34.78 9.18 -10.82
C GLY A 46 33.63 8.17 -10.68
N PRO A 47 33.92 6.89 -10.43
CA PRO A 47 32.92 5.82 -10.51
C PRO A 47 31.87 6.00 -9.40
N SER A 48 30.71 6.55 -9.76
CA SER A 48 29.51 6.44 -8.95
C SER A 48 29.12 4.96 -8.93
N VAL A 49 29.21 4.33 -7.76
CA VAL A 49 28.69 2.99 -7.52
C VAL A 49 27.17 3.06 -7.72
N LEU A 50 26.72 2.69 -8.91
CA LEU A 50 25.31 2.45 -9.19
C LEU A 50 24.86 1.30 -8.29
N LEU A 51 24.28 1.64 -7.14
CA LEU A 51 23.65 0.68 -6.25
C LEU A 51 22.45 0.06 -6.98
N SER A 52 22.47 -1.24 -7.15
CA SER A 52 21.46 -1.97 -7.92
C SER A 52 20.08 -1.90 -7.23
N PRO A 53 18.97 -1.96 -7.98
CA PRO A 53 17.60 -1.97 -7.46
C PRO A 53 17.28 -3.06 -6.43
N SER A 54 18.12 -4.08 -6.33
CA SER A 54 18.03 -5.12 -5.29
C SER A 54 18.13 -4.60 -3.85
N TRP A 55 18.59 -3.37 -3.63
CA TRP A 55 18.73 -2.76 -2.30
C TRP A 55 17.39 -2.25 -1.74
N ALA A 56 16.49 -1.75 -2.57
CA ALA A 56 15.22 -1.18 -2.09
C ALA A 56 14.37 -2.22 -1.37
N TRP A 57 14.21 -3.41 -1.94
CA TRP A 57 13.42 -4.46 -1.29
C TRP A 57 14.15 -5.14 -0.11
N CYS A 58 15.51 -5.22 -0.11
CA CYS A 58 16.27 -5.66 1.06
C CYS A 58 16.04 -4.71 2.25
N ASN A 59 16.07 -3.41 2.01
CA ASN A 59 15.81 -2.41 3.03
C ASN A 59 14.36 -2.49 3.54
N SER A 60 13.40 -2.71 2.64
CA SER A 60 11.99 -2.89 2.98
C SER A 60 11.78 -4.12 3.85
N LEU A 61 12.38 -5.27 3.50
CA LEU A 61 12.34 -6.49 4.31
C LEU A 61 13.00 -6.30 5.67
N SER A 62 14.18 -5.67 5.73
CA SER A 62 14.85 -5.39 6.99
C SER A 62 13.98 -4.56 7.93
N SER A 63 13.37 -3.50 7.41
CA SER A 63 12.46 -2.65 8.19
C SER A 63 11.19 -3.40 8.62
N LEU A 64 10.63 -4.24 7.75
CA LEU A 64 9.50 -5.12 8.07
C LEU A 64 9.87 -6.10 9.20
N PHE A 65 11.03 -6.77 9.10
CA PHE A 65 11.48 -7.73 10.12
C PHE A 65 11.73 -7.07 11.46
N GLN A 66 12.24 -5.84 11.49
CA GLN A 66 12.35 -5.07 12.73
C GLN A 66 10.98 -4.86 13.40
N VAL A 67 9.96 -4.53 12.62
CA VAL A 67 8.59 -4.39 13.14
C VAL A 67 8.05 -5.73 13.64
N VAL A 68 8.25 -6.82 12.89
CA VAL A 68 7.85 -8.18 13.30
C VAL A 68 8.51 -8.56 14.61
N HIS A 69 9.83 -8.35 14.75
CA HIS A 69 10.56 -8.64 15.99
C HIS A 69 10.10 -7.81 17.18
N ALA A 70 9.78 -6.52 16.94
CA ALA A 70 9.34 -5.62 18.01
C ALA A 70 7.92 -5.93 18.52
N HIS A 71 7.01 -6.33 17.63
CA HIS A 71 5.59 -6.50 17.96
C HIS A 71 5.14 -7.96 18.07
N LYS A 72 5.87 -8.92 17.49
CA LYS A 72 5.57 -10.37 17.47
C LYS A 72 4.10 -10.69 17.21
N PRO A 73 3.53 -10.20 16.09
CA PRO A 73 2.12 -10.35 15.81
C PRO A 73 1.73 -11.82 15.63
N HIS A 74 0.56 -12.22 16.13
CA HIS A 74 0.07 -13.58 15.93
C HIS A 74 -0.55 -13.83 14.55
N PHE A 75 -1.14 -12.83 13.95
CA PHE A 75 -1.53 -12.83 12.54
C PHE A 75 -0.94 -11.61 11.84
N MET A 76 -0.29 -11.81 10.72
CA MET A 76 0.27 -10.77 9.89
C MET A 76 -0.26 -10.91 8.46
N ALA A 77 -0.76 -9.83 7.87
CA ALA A 77 -1.03 -9.80 6.44
C ALA A 77 -0.23 -8.68 5.76
N LEU A 78 0.37 -9.02 4.62
CA LEU A 78 1.17 -8.16 3.78
C LEU A 78 0.50 -8.11 2.41
N HIS A 79 0.13 -6.92 1.95
CA HIS A 79 -0.51 -6.71 0.67
C HIS A 79 0.37 -5.87 -0.26
N CYS A 80 0.51 -6.34 -1.49
CA CYS A 80 1.40 -5.79 -2.49
C CYS A 80 0.60 -5.38 -3.73
N GLN A 81 0.95 -4.23 -4.31
CA GLN A 81 0.43 -3.78 -5.59
C GLN A 81 1.59 -3.61 -6.58
N GLU A 82 1.31 -3.77 -7.87
CA GLU A 82 2.30 -3.81 -8.96
C GLU A 82 3.45 -4.81 -8.74
N PHE A 83 3.12 -5.92 -8.08
CA PHE A 83 4.07 -6.96 -7.72
C PHE A 83 4.65 -7.59 -9.00
N GLY A 84 5.99 -7.50 -9.17
CA GLY A 84 6.67 -7.86 -10.41
C GLY A 84 6.95 -6.70 -11.38
N GLY A 85 6.45 -5.48 -11.09
CA GLY A 85 6.75 -4.27 -11.86
C GLY A 85 6.23 -4.29 -13.29
N LYS A 86 6.85 -3.50 -14.19
CA LYS A 86 6.46 -3.37 -15.61
C LYS A 86 7.03 -4.46 -16.50
N ASN A 87 8.22 -4.94 -16.20
CA ASN A 87 8.92 -5.95 -17.00
C ASN A 87 8.77 -7.33 -16.33
N TYR A 88 7.57 -7.90 -16.41
CA TYR A 88 7.21 -9.13 -15.72
C TYR A 88 8.12 -10.30 -16.07
N GLU A 89 8.47 -10.49 -17.34
CA GLU A 89 9.31 -11.61 -17.79
C GLU A 89 10.69 -11.60 -17.11
N ALA A 90 11.27 -10.41 -16.94
CA ALA A 90 12.56 -10.26 -16.29
C ALA A 90 12.47 -10.22 -14.75
N SER A 91 11.31 -9.87 -14.21
CA SER A 91 11.13 -9.58 -12.77
C SER A 91 10.55 -10.74 -11.97
N MET A 92 9.91 -11.74 -12.61
CA MET A 92 9.25 -12.84 -11.87
C MET A 92 10.22 -13.68 -11.05
N SER A 93 11.46 -13.89 -11.52
CA SER A 93 12.49 -14.57 -10.74
C SER A 93 12.86 -13.83 -9.44
N HIS A 94 12.68 -12.51 -9.41
CA HIS A 94 12.87 -11.68 -8.21
C HIS A 94 11.68 -11.78 -7.26
N VAL A 95 10.46 -11.95 -7.79
CA VAL A 95 9.25 -12.25 -7.00
C VAL A 95 9.44 -13.55 -6.25
N ASP A 96 9.81 -14.62 -6.95
CA ASP A 96 10.09 -15.93 -6.34
C ASP A 96 11.13 -15.85 -5.23
N LYS A 97 12.21 -15.11 -5.48
CA LYS A 97 13.27 -14.91 -4.50
C LYS A 97 12.78 -14.15 -3.28
N PHE A 98 12.02 -13.07 -3.47
CA PHE A 98 11.41 -12.29 -2.38
C PHE A 98 10.51 -13.19 -1.51
N VAL A 99 9.62 -13.95 -2.14
CA VAL A 99 8.69 -14.86 -1.45
C VAL A 99 9.46 -15.90 -0.64
N LYS A 100 10.47 -16.50 -1.26
CA LYS A 100 11.31 -17.50 -0.61
C LYS A 100 12.04 -16.93 0.62
N GLU A 101 12.63 -15.75 0.48
CA GLU A 101 13.34 -15.10 1.60
C GLU A 101 12.39 -14.69 2.72
N LEU A 102 11.26 -14.09 2.37
CA LEU A 102 10.25 -13.72 3.33
C LEU A 102 9.78 -14.95 4.15
N LEU A 103 9.46 -16.06 3.46
CA LEU A 103 8.98 -17.29 4.11
C LEU A 103 10.03 -18.04 4.92
N SER A 104 11.32 -17.91 4.60
CA SER A 104 12.44 -18.62 5.22
C SER A 104 13.25 -17.76 6.18
N SER A 105 12.93 -16.47 6.33
CA SER A 105 13.67 -15.57 7.22
C SER A 105 13.56 -15.99 8.69
N ASP A 106 14.58 -15.68 9.49
CA ASP A 106 14.55 -15.94 10.94
C ASP A 106 13.41 -15.19 11.64
N ALA A 107 13.07 -13.99 11.16
CA ALA A 107 11.94 -13.22 11.68
C ALA A 107 10.60 -13.96 11.55
N MET A 108 10.48 -14.87 10.56
CA MET A 108 9.25 -15.59 10.24
C MET A 108 9.27 -17.06 10.70
N LYS A 109 10.26 -17.46 11.49
CA LYS A 109 10.40 -18.86 11.95
C LYS A 109 9.22 -19.36 12.78
N ASP A 110 8.66 -18.49 13.63
CA ASP A 110 7.56 -18.83 14.53
C ASP A 110 6.19 -18.80 13.81
N TYR A 111 6.17 -18.42 12.50
CA TYR A 111 4.98 -18.46 11.64
C TYR A 111 4.93 -19.78 10.87
N ASN A 112 4.44 -20.82 11.51
CA ASN A 112 4.39 -22.17 10.94
C ASN A 112 3.29 -22.40 9.91
N ARG A 113 2.38 -21.42 9.72
CA ARG A 113 1.34 -21.42 8.70
C ARG A 113 1.38 -20.12 7.90
N ALA A 114 1.17 -20.24 6.59
CA ALA A 114 1.08 -19.08 5.71
C ALA A 114 0.12 -19.35 4.53
N ARG A 115 -0.44 -18.29 3.99
CA ARG A 115 -1.15 -18.25 2.72
C ARG A 115 -0.59 -17.13 1.88
N VAL A 116 -0.14 -17.47 0.68
CA VAL A 116 0.42 -16.51 -0.28
C VAL A 116 -0.38 -16.61 -1.56
N TYR A 117 -0.90 -15.47 -2.01
CA TYR A 117 -1.66 -15.34 -3.25
C TYR A 117 -0.96 -14.32 -4.15
N LEU A 118 -0.47 -14.78 -5.31
CA LEU A 118 0.30 -13.95 -6.24
C LEU A 118 -0.39 -13.97 -7.61
N ASP A 119 -0.75 -12.79 -8.11
CA ASP A 119 -1.23 -12.68 -9.48
C ASP A 119 -0.05 -12.57 -10.44
N GLU A 120 0.37 -13.71 -10.96
CA GLU A 120 1.51 -13.86 -11.87
C GLU A 120 1.09 -14.10 -13.32
N ASN A 121 -0.21 -14.20 -13.60
CA ASN A 121 -0.72 -14.49 -14.93
C ASN A 121 -0.70 -13.25 -15.85
N TYR A 122 0.47 -12.65 -16.03
CA TYR A 122 0.67 -11.45 -16.84
C TYR A 122 0.31 -11.63 -18.34
N LYS A 123 0.20 -12.89 -18.81
CA LYS A 123 -0.23 -13.19 -20.18
C LYS A 123 -1.73 -12.97 -20.37
N SER A 124 -2.53 -13.06 -19.31
CA SER A 124 -3.97 -12.81 -19.32
C SER A 124 -4.26 -11.33 -19.02
N GLN A 125 -4.13 -10.48 -20.03
CA GLN A 125 -4.36 -9.03 -19.86
C GLN A 125 -5.74 -8.68 -19.33
N GLU A 126 -6.75 -9.51 -19.58
CA GLU A 126 -8.12 -9.30 -19.11
C GLU A 126 -8.27 -9.52 -17.60
N HIS A 127 -7.41 -10.35 -16.99
CA HIS A 127 -7.54 -10.74 -15.59
C HIS A 127 -6.40 -10.26 -14.71
N PHE A 128 -5.26 -9.93 -15.30
CA PHE A 128 -4.05 -9.58 -14.56
C PHE A 128 -4.16 -8.26 -13.80
N THR A 129 -3.88 -8.31 -12.49
CA THR A 129 -3.89 -7.16 -11.58
C THR A 129 -2.53 -6.84 -10.96
N ALA A 130 -1.57 -7.74 -11.05
CA ALA A 130 -0.26 -7.65 -10.38
C ALA A 130 -0.39 -7.44 -8.86
N LEU A 131 -1.41 -8.02 -8.22
CA LEU A 131 -1.61 -7.98 -6.78
C LEU A 131 -0.98 -9.19 -6.10
N GLY A 132 -0.39 -8.98 -4.93
CA GLY A 132 0.09 -10.03 -4.05
C GLY A 132 -0.48 -9.87 -2.65
N SER A 133 -0.88 -10.96 -2.02
CA SER A 133 -1.40 -10.97 -0.65
C SER A 133 -0.78 -12.11 0.14
N PHE A 134 -0.16 -11.78 1.27
CA PHE A 134 0.54 -12.71 2.13
C PHE A 134 -0.06 -12.68 3.51
N TYR A 135 -0.30 -13.84 4.07
CA TYR A 135 -0.86 -14.01 5.40
C TYR A 135 0.01 -14.98 6.19
N PHE A 136 0.48 -14.55 7.34
CA PHE A 136 1.35 -15.31 8.21
C PHE A 136 0.70 -15.49 9.58
N LEU A 137 0.71 -16.72 10.07
CA LEU A 137 0.01 -17.10 11.28
C LEU A 137 1.02 -17.71 12.25
N HIS A 138 1.21 -17.02 13.37
CA HIS A 138 2.07 -17.47 14.44
C HIS A 138 1.60 -18.83 15.01
N GLU A 139 2.50 -19.66 15.47
CA GLU A 139 2.20 -21.01 15.96
C GLU A 139 1.24 -21.04 17.15
N SER A 140 1.25 -19.99 17.99
CA SER A 140 0.35 -19.85 19.14
C SER A 140 -1.11 -19.68 18.76
N LEU A 141 -1.41 -19.17 17.56
CA LEU A 141 -2.78 -18.92 17.07
C LEU A 141 -3.44 -20.24 16.68
N LYS A 142 -4.38 -20.75 17.49
CA LYS A 142 -4.92 -22.12 17.32
C LYS A 142 -6.19 -22.18 16.49
N ASN A 143 -7.14 -21.28 16.71
CA ASN A 143 -8.48 -21.32 16.10
C ASN A 143 -8.57 -20.33 14.96
N ILE A 144 -7.93 -20.65 13.82
CA ILE A 144 -7.97 -19.83 12.63
C ILE A 144 -8.48 -20.60 11.42
N TYR A 145 -9.40 -19.98 10.70
CA TYR A 145 -10.05 -20.51 9.53
C TYR A 145 -10.05 -19.48 8.41
N GLN A 146 -9.98 -19.96 7.18
CA GLN A 146 -10.18 -19.16 5.98
C GLN A 146 -11.46 -19.61 5.28
N PHE A 147 -12.19 -18.65 4.73
CA PHE A 147 -13.46 -18.92 4.06
C PHE A 147 -13.23 -19.38 2.62
N ASP A 148 -13.87 -20.48 2.27
CA ASP A 148 -13.99 -20.98 0.91
C ASP A 148 -15.24 -20.36 0.28
N PHE A 149 -15.05 -19.39 -0.62
CA PHE A 149 -16.14 -18.64 -1.27
C PHE A 149 -17.00 -19.53 -2.18
N LYS A 150 -16.40 -20.59 -2.77
CA LYS A 150 -17.12 -21.54 -3.62
C LYS A 150 -17.96 -22.51 -2.80
N ALA A 151 -17.37 -23.08 -1.76
CA ALA A 151 -18.07 -24.03 -0.87
C ALA A 151 -18.90 -23.34 0.21
N LYS A 152 -18.79 -22.01 0.37
CA LYS A 152 -19.47 -21.18 1.38
C LYS A 152 -19.27 -21.68 2.81
N LYS A 153 -18.06 -22.11 3.14
CA LYS A 153 -17.72 -22.63 4.47
C LYS A 153 -16.28 -22.26 4.87
N TYR A 154 -16.05 -22.24 6.17
CA TYR A 154 -14.73 -22.04 6.73
C TYR A 154 -13.92 -23.32 6.72
N LYS A 155 -12.65 -23.22 6.34
CA LYS A 155 -11.65 -24.29 6.37
C LYS A 155 -10.54 -23.93 7.34
N LYS A 156 -10.13 -24.89 8.18
CA LYS A 156 -9.01 -24.69 9.10
C LYS A 156 -7.71 -24.48 8.31
N VAL A 157 -6.90 -23.49 8.72
CA VAL A 157 -5.64 -23.19 8.06
C VAL A 157 -4.52 -24.06 8.64
N THR A 158 -3.84 -24.80 7.76
CA THR A 158 -2.72 -25.69 8.13
C THR A 158 -1.58 -25.47 7.14
N GLY A 159 -0.32 -25.56 7.60
CA GLY A 159 0.86 -25.47 6.76
C GLY A 159 1.04 -24.15 6.00
N LYS A 160 2.08 -24.10 5.17
CA LYS A 160 2.39 -22.96 4.29
C LYS A 160 1.98 -23.32 2.86
N GLU A 161 1.13 -22.52 2.23
CA GLU A 161 0.64 -22.72 0.85
C GLU A 161 0.83 -21.45 0.04
N ILE A 162 1.30 -21.61 -1.20
CA ILE A 162 1.50 -20.54 -2.19
C ILE A 162 0.60 -20.84 -3.39
N TYR A 163 -0.16 -19.84 -3.82
CA TYR A 163 -1.04 -19.88 -4.97
C TYR A 163 -0.61 -18.79 -5.94
N SER A 164 -0.08 -19.16 -7.12
CA SER A 164 0.45 -18.22 -8.09
C SER A 164 -0.16 -18.36 -9.49
N ASP A 165 -0.55 -19.54 -9.92
CA ASP A 165 -0.87 -19.79 -11.32
C ASP A 165 -2.31 -19.47 -11.73
N THR A 166 -3.28 -19.69 -10.83
CA THR A 166 -4.71 -19.66 -11.16
C THR A 166 -5.54 -19.05 -10.03
N LEU A 167 -5.30 -17.79 -9.69
CA LEU A 167 -6.05 -17.13 -8.61
C LEU A 167 -7.55 -17.06 -8.90
N GLU A 168 -7.96 -16.96 -10.18
CA GLU A 168 -9.36 -16.95 -10.61
C GLU A 168 -10.11 -18.25 -10.25
N SER A 169 -9.40 -19.36 -10.19
CA SER A 169 -9.99 -20.67 -9.83
C SER A 169 -9.85 -20.99 -8.35
N THR A 170 -9.07 -20.22 -7.61
CA THR A 170 -8.79 -20.44 -6.19
C THR A 170 -10.02 -20.11 -5.33
N PRO A 171 -10.60 -21.09 -4.63
CA PRO A 171 -11.86 -20.87 -3.90
C PRO A 171 -11.71 -20.05 -2.62
N MET A 172 -10.49 -19.83 -2.15
CA MET A 172 -10.19 -19.16 -0.88
C MET A 172 -10.12 -17.63 -0.98
N LEU A 173 -10.33 -17.07 -2.18
CA LEU A 173 -10.35 -15.63 -2.43
C LEU A 173 -11.37 -15.27 -3.51
N GLU A 174 -11.69 -13.99 -3.58
CA GLU A 174 -12.29 -13.35 -4.75
C GLU A 174 -11.26 -12.34 -5.32
N LYS A 175 -10.99 -12.44 -6.61
CA LYS A 175 -10.13 -11.52 -7.35
C LYS A 175 -10.90 -10.98 -8.53
N GLU A 176 -10.88 -9.67 -8.70
CA GLU A 176 -11.45 -9.01 -9.88
C GLU A 176 -10.52 -7.89 -10.36
N LYS A 177 -10.27 -7.85 -11.67
CA LYS A 177 -9.79 -6.67 -12.36
C LYS A 177 -10.99 -5.78 -12.66
N PHE A 178 -10.83 -4.46 -12.56
CA PHE A 178 -11.94 -3.55 -12.88
C PHE A 178 -12.41 -3.73 -14.34
N PRO A 179 -13.73 -3.93 -14.58
CA PRO A 179 -14.25 -4.23 -15.90
C PRO A 179 -14.00 -3.09 -16.90
N GLN A 180 -13.47 -3.42 -18.08
CA GLN A 180 -13.14 -2.44 -19.11
C GLN A 180 -14.36 -1.63 -19.56
N ASP A 181 -15.52 -2.28 -19.69
CA ASP A 181 -16.77 -1.63 -20.11
C ASP A 181 -17.28 -0.62 -19.07
N TYR A 182 -16.94 -0.84 -17.81
CA TYR A 182 -17.30 0.07 -16.72
C TYR A 182 -16.30 1.21 -16.57
N PHE A 183 -15.04 1.03 -17.03
CA PHE A 183 -13.96 2.02 -16.99
C PHE A 183 -13.31 2.20 -18.38
N PRO A 184 -14.04 2.66 -19.40
CA PRO A 184 -13.55 2.73 -20.78
C PRO A 184 -12.36 3.67 -20.96
N GLU A 185 -12.25 4.69 -20.10
CA GLU A 185 -11.13 5.64 -20.06
C GLU A 185 -9.81 5.04 -19.56
N CYS A 186 -9.87 3.90 -18.87
CA CYS A 186 -8.74 3.26 -18.18
C CYS A 186 -8.29 1.97 -18.86
N LYS A 187 -8.13 2.00 -20.19
CA LYS A 187 -7.73 0.82 -20.99
C LYS A 187 -6.41 0.23 -20.52
N TRP A 188 -6.32 -1.12 -20.56
CA TRP A 188 -5.11 -1.89 -20.24
C TRP A 188 -4.57 -1.72 -18.82
N SER A 189 -5.38 -1.21 -17.93
CA SER A 189 -5.01 -1.05 -16.53
C SER A 189 -4.87 -2.42 -15.82
N ARG A 190 -3.97 -2.48 -14.84
CA ARG A 190 -3.80 -3.62 -13.90
C ARG A 190 -4.57 -3.41 -12.60
N LYS A 191 -5.53 -2.52 -12.60
CA LYS A 191 -6.23 -2.08 -11.41
C LYS A 191 -7.38 -3.04 -11.08
N GLY A 192 -7.54 -3.33 -9.79
CA GLY A 192 -8.51 -4.29 -9.31
C GLY A 192 -8.35 -4.55 -7.82
N PHE A 193 -8.86 -5.69 -7.35
CA PHE A 193 -8.76 -6.08 -5.95
C PHE A 193 -8.69 -7.60 -5.76
N ILE A 194 -8.17 -7.99 -4.58
CA ILE A 194 -8.23 -9.35 -4.04
C ILE A 194 -8.91 -9.27 -2.67
N ARG A 195 -9.92 -10.10 -2.45
CA ARG A 195 -10.62 -10.25 -1.17
C ARG A 195 -10.38 -11.63 -0.60
N THR A 196 -10.02 -11.70 0.68
CA THR A 196 -9.99 -12.94 1.46
C THR A 196 -10.85 -12.76 2.71
N ARG A 197 -11.43 -13.86 3.22
CA ARG A 197 -12.21 -13.83 4.45
C ARG A 197 -11.62 -14.79 5.47
N TRP A 198 -11.48 -14.30 6.68
CA TRP A 198 -10.87 -15.00 7.80
C TRP A 198 -11.82 -15.11 8.97
N CYS A 199 -11.62 -16.12 9.81
CA CYS A 199 -12.26 -16.23 11.10
C CYS A 199 -11.23 -16.66 12.13
N ILE A 200 -11.06 -15.83 13.16
CA ILE A 200 -10.16 -16.10 14.29
C ILE A 200 -11.04 -16.27 15.52
N THR A 201 -10.98 -17.45 16.11
CA THR A 201 -11.91 -17.87 17.16
C THR A 201 -13.35 -17.83 16.63
N ASP A 202 -14.10 -16.81 16.90
CA ASP A 202 -15.48 -16.55 16.46
C ASP A 202 -15.66 -15.22 15.74
N CYS A 203 -14.57 -14.48 15.53
CA CYS A 203 -14.58 -13.19 14.84
C CYS A 203 -14.26 -13.37 13.36
N ALA A 204 -15.25 -13.14 12.49
CA ALA A 204 -15.10 -13.17 11.05
C ALA A 204 -14.87 -11.76 10.48
N PHE A 205 -13.94 -11.64 9.53
CA PHE A 205 -13.64 -10.38 8.85
C PHE A 205 -13.06 -10.60 7.45
N ASP A 206 -13.26 -9.60 6.60
CA ASP A 206 -12.69 -9.57 5.25
C ASP A 206 -11.45 -8.68 5.20
N LEU A 207 -10.49 -9.11 4.39
CA LEU A 207 -9.30 -8.35 4.05
C LEU A 207 -9.26 -8.14 2.54
N VAL A 208 -9.21 -6.88 2.12
CA VAL A 208 -9.29 -6.49 0.70
C VAL A 208 -8.04 -5.72 0.31
N ASN A 209 -7.24 -6.32 -0.57
CA ASN A 209 -6.13 -5.68 -1.25
C ASN A 209 -6.67 -4.95 -2.48
N ILE A 210 -6.49 -3.64 -2.56
CA ILE A 210 -7.03 -2.80 -3.63
C ILE A 210 -5.92 -2.02 -4.32
N HIS A 211 -6.08 -1.78 -5.64
CA HIS A 211 -5.24 -0.87 -6.40
C HIS A 211 -6.12 -0.04 -7.34
N LEU A 212 -6.30 1.25 -7.02
CA LEU A 212 -7.14 2.17 -7.79
C LEU A 212 -6.35 2.89 -8.89
N PHE A 213 -7.08 3.64 -9.71
CA PHE A 213 -6.54 4.33 -10.88
C PHE A 213 -5.73 5.58 -10.50
N HIS A 214 -4.57 5.75 -11.13
CA HIS A 214 -3.70 6.91 -10.94
C HIS A 214 -4.07 8.09 -11.87
N ASP A 215 -3.55 9.27 -11.57
CA ASP A 215 -3.66 10.44 -12.44
C ASP A 215 -2.72 10.32 -13.65
N ALA A 216 -3.26 10.45 -14.86
CA ALA A 216 -2.44 10.43 -16.09
C ALA A 216 -1.74 11.78 -16.37
N SER A 217 -2.26 12.89 -15.84
CA SER A 217 -1.74 14.24 -16.09
C SER A 217 -1.99 15.17 -14.91
N ASN A 218 -0.93 15.83 -14.42
CA ASN A 218 -1.06 16.88 -13.41
C ASN A 218 -1.85 18.09 -13.93
N LEU A 219 -1.70 18.42 -15.22
CA LEU A 219 -2.42 19.54 -15.83
C LEU A 219 -3.93 19.30 -15.81
N ILE A 220 -4.37 18.11 -16.23
CA ILE A 220 -5.79 17.72 -16.20
C ILE A 220 -6.30 17.63 -14.74
N ALA A 221 -5.48 17.09 -13.83
CA ALA A 221 -5.85 17.01 -12.42
C ALA A 221 -6.06 18.39 -11.77
N TRP A 222 -5.36 19.42 -12.27
CA TRP A 222 -5.48 20.79 -11.79
C TRP A 222 -6.67 21.58 -12.40
N GLU A 223 -7.18 21.20 -13.57
CA GLU A 223 -8.23 21.96 -14.28
C GLU A 223 -9.52 22.11 -13.46
N THR A 224 -9.92 21.04 -12.78
CA THR A 224 -11.17 21.00 -12.00
C THR A 224 -10.95 20.53 -10.56
N SER A 225 -11.82 20.97 -9.65
CA SER A 225 -11.87 20.51 -8.26
C SER A 225 -13.30 20.06 -7.94
N PRO A 226 -13.51 18.75 -7.60
CA PRO A 226 -12.54 17.66 -7.65
C PRO A 226 -12.10 17.31 -9.07
N SER A 227 -10.95 16.68 -9.22
CA SER A 227 -10.43 16.28 -10.54
C SER A 227 -11.24 15.14 -11.17
N VAL A 228 -11.19 15.02 -12.50
CA VAL A 228 -11.84 13.91 -13.22
C VAL A 228 -11.33 12.54 -12.76
N TYR A 229 -10.06 12.45 -12.36
CA TYR A 229 -9.45 11.20 -11.85
C TYR A 229 -10.02 10.81 -10.49
N SER A 230 -10.34 11.79 -9.64
CA SER A 230 -11.01 11.55 -8.36
C SER A 230 -12.37 10.85 -8.58
N GLY A 231 -13.16 11.30 -9.55
CA GLY A 231 -14.43 10.65 -9.91
C GLY A 231 -14.25 9.19 -10.36
N ILE A 232 -13.19 8.88 -11.11
CA ILE A 232 -12.87 7.51 -11.54
C ILE A 232 -12.52 6.64 -10.31
N ARG A 233 -11.70 7.13 -9.38
CA ARG A 233 -11.35 6.42 -8.15
C ARG A 233 -12.57 6.20 -7.24
N HIS A 234 -13.44 7.19 -7.11
CA HIS A 234 -14.70 7.05 -6.36
C HIS A 234 -15.58 5.94 -6.96
N LYS A 235 -15.71 5.90 -8.28
CA LYS A 235 -16.45 4.85 -8.99
C LYS A 235 -15.84 3.47 -8.74
N ALA A 236 -14.51 3.36 -8.77
CA ALA A 236 -13.81 2.11 -8.55
C ALA A 236 -13.90 1.62 -7.09
N LEU A 237 -13.73 2.52 -6.11
CA LEU A 237 -13.89 2.16 -4.70
C LEU A 237 -15.33 1.78 -4.38
N GLY A 238 -16.31 2.52 -4.91
CA GLY A 238 -17.74 2.18 -4.79
C GLY A 238 -18.03 0.78 -5.31
N TYR A 239 -17.50 0.44 -6.49
CA TYR A 239 -17.62 -0.91 -7.08
C TYR A 239 -17.12 -2.01 -6.13
N VAL A 240 -15.92 -1.82 -5.54
CA VAL A 240 -15.35 -2.81 -4.60
C VAL A 240 -16.21 -2.92 -3.34
N LEU A 241 -16.61 -1.79 -2.76
CA LEU A 241 -17.43 -1.81 -1.55
C LEU A 241 -18.79 -2.49 -1.79
N ASP A 242 -19.43 -2.27 -2.93
CA ASP A 242 -20.69 -2.93 -3.28
C ASP A 242 -20.49 -4.44 -3.45
N ARG A 243 -19.35 -4.85 -4.02
CA ARG A 243 -18.99 -6.26 -4.19
C ARG A 243 -18.72 -6.99 -2.88
N ILE A 244 -18.14 -6.29 -1.89
CA ILE A 244 -17.85 -6.87 -0.56
C ILE A 244 -19.13 -7.14 0.24
N ILE A 245 -20.15 -6.27 0.13
CA ILE A 245 -21.35 -6.30 0.96
C ILE A 245 -22.58 -6.85 0.23
N ASP A 246 -22.41 -7.43 -0.95
CA ASP A 246 -23.50 -8.02 -1.70
C ASP A 246 -24.16 -9.22 -0.95
N GLN A 247 -25.31 -9.67 -1.44
CA GLN A 247 -26.09 -10.70 -0.77
C GLN A 247 -25.57 -12.14 -0.99
N ARG A 248 -24.46 -12.33 -1.70
CA ARG A 248 -23.89 -13.67 -1.97
C ARG A 248 -23.37 -14.34 -0.71
N PHE A 249 -22.93 -13.55 0.27
CA PHE A 249 -22.33 -14.01 1.51
C PHE A 249 -22.84 -13.20 2.70
N GLU A 250 -22.73 -13.80 3.89
CA GLU A 250 -22.99 -13.09 5.15
C GLU A 250 -22.07 -11.86 5.26
N LYS A 251 -22.63 -10.75 5.75
CA LYS A 251 -21.88 -9.51 5.99
C LYS A 251 -21.00 -9.67 7.22
N VAL A 252 -19.72 -9.34 7.07
CA VAL A 252 -18.74 -9.32 8.15
C VAL A 252 -18.04 -7.95 8.17
N SER A 253 -17.32 -7.66 9.24
CA SER A 253 -16.43 -6.50 9.28
C SER A 253 -15.37 -6.63 8.21
N TYR A 254 -14.91 -5.50 7.63
CA TYR A 254 -13.91 -5.55 6.58
C TYR A 254 -12.88 -4.43 6.72
N PHE A 255 -11.67 -4.73 6.24
CA PHE A 255 -10.58 -3.79 6.07
C PHE A 255 -10.23 -3.74 4.59
N VAL A 256 -10.10 -2.53 4.06
CA VAL A 256 -9.67 -2.28 2.68
C VAL A 256 -8.35 -1.53 2.74
N PHE A 257 -7.34 -2.05 2.12
CA PHE A 257 -6.02 -1.44 2.12
C PHE A 257 -5.29 -1.69 0.82
N GLY A 258 -4.55 -0.69 0.39
CA GLY A 258 -3.89 -0.67 -0.88
C GLY A 258 -3.42 0.71 -1.28
N ASP A 259 -3.01 0.77 -2.53
CA ASP A 259 -2.83 2.01 -3.23
C ASP A 259 -4.18 2.50 -3.75
N PHE A 260 -4.78 3.39 -3.00
CA PHE A 260 -5.99 4.08 -3.42
C PHE A 260 -5.69 5.13 -4.50
N ASN A 261 -4.42 5.45 -4.72
CA ASN A 261 -4.01 6.54 -5.59
C ASN A 261 -4.73 7.87 -5.27
N PHE A 262 -5.23 8.03 -4.03
CA PHE A 262 -5.85 9.28 -3.58
C PHE A 262 -4.86 10.43 -3.73
N ARG A 263 -5.35 11.56 -4.22
CA ARG A 263 -4.55 12.77 -4.43
C ARG A 263 -5.16 13.91 -3.63
N LEU A 264 -4.31 14.85 -3.27
CA LEU A 264 -4.80 16.12 -2.77
C LEU A 264 -5.63 16.84 -3.86
N ASP A 265 -6.56 17.66 -3.47
CA ASP A 265 -7.25 18.57 -4.38
C ASP A 265 -6.20 19.51 -5.01
N ALA A 266 -5.68 19.12 -6.18
CA ALA A 266 -4.53 19.77 -6.81
C ALA A 266 -4.77 21.26 -7.06
N LYS A 267 -6.01 21.63 -7.42
CA LYS A 267 -6.39 23.03 -7.65
C LYS A 267 -6.31 23.83 -6.37
N ALA A 268 -6.94 23.36 -5.30
CA ALA A 268 -6.96 24.03 -3.99
C ALA A 268 -5.54 24.12 -3.38
N VAL A 269 -4.74 23.06 -3.49
CA VAL A 269 -3.33 23.07 -3.05
C VAL A 269 -2.53 24.13 -3.78
N VAL A 270 -2.57 24.16 -5.11
CA VAL A 270 -1.80 25.12 -5.91
C VAL A 270 -2.26 26.55 -5.63
N GLU A 271 -3.56 26.80 -5.57
CA GLU A 271 -4.13 28.12 -5.24
C GLU A 271 -3.68 28.60 -3.85
N THR A 272 -3.57 27.70 -2.88
CA THR A 272 -3.10 28.03 -1.53
C THR A 272 -1.59 28.26 -1.49
N LEU A 273 -0.79 27.33 -2.03
CA LEU A 273 0.68 27.42 -2.02
C LEU A 273 1.21 28.56 -2.90
N CYS A 274 0.48 28.94 -3.94
CA CYS A 274 0.84 29.98 -4.90
C CYS A 274 -0.07 31.22 -4.83
N ALA A 275 -0.70 31.49 -3.67
CA ALA A 275 -1.67 32.59 -3.50
C ALA A 275 -1.13 33.99 -3.87
N LYS A 276 0.19 34.21 -3.75
CA LYS A 276 0.88 35.46 -4.12
C LYS A 276 1.65 35.37 -5.44
N ALA A 277 1.35 34.37 -6.26
CA ALA A 277 2.04 34.16 -7.53
C ALA A 277 1.23 34.63 -8.73
N THR A 278 1.91 35.04 -9.77
CA THR A 278 1.35 35.24 -11.11
C THR A 278 1.52 33.95 -11.92
N MET A 279 0.47 33.51 -12.60
CA MET A 279 0.50 32.32 -13.44
C MET A 279 0.81 32.68 -14.90
N GLN A 280 1.80 32.00 -15.47
CA GLN A 280 2.15 32.03 -16.89
C GLN A 280 1.76 30.69 -17.51
N THR A 281 0.96 30.73 -18.59
CA THR A 281 0.55 29.54 -19.35
C THR A 281 1.41 29.42 -20.61
N ILE A 282 2.01 28.26 -20.81
CA ILE A 282 2.74 27.92 -22.04
C ILE A 282 1.93 26.90 -22.80
N ARG A 283 1.73 27.16 -24.12
CA ARG A 283 0.97 26.30 -25.02
C ARG A 283 1.87 25.72 -26.09
N ALA A 284 1.57 24.54 -26.57
CA ALA A 284 2.19 23.95 -27.74
C ALA A 284 1.87 24.78 -28.99
N ALA A 285 2.87 24.96 -29.86
CA ALA A 285 2.72 25.80 -31.06
C ALA A 285 1.82 25.17 -32.11
N ASP A 286 1.73 23.86 -32.17
CA ASP A 286 1.01 23.06 -33.15
C ASP A 286 -0.46 22.77 -32.75
N THR A 287 -0.69 22.44 -31.47
CA THR A 287 -2.01 22.01 -30.98
C THR A 287 -2.72 23.09 -30.15
N ASN A 288 -2.02 24.16 -29.76
CA ASN A 288 -2.47 25.16 -28.80
C ASN A 288 -2.88 24.60 -27.42
N GLU A 289 -2.57 23.35 -27.13
CA GLU A 289 -2.81 22.73 -25.82
C GLU A 289 -1.89 23.32 -24.76
N VAL A 290 -2.36 23.40 -23.52
CA VAL A 290 -1.53 23.79 -22.36
C VAL A 290 -0.54 22.69 -22.09
N VAL A 291 0.76 22.98 -22.19
CA VAL A 291 1.85 22.04 -21.94
C VAL A 291 2.56 22.33 -20.63
N LYS A 292 2.49 23.58 -20.14
CA LYS A 292 3.16 23.97 -18.90
C LYS A 292 2.49 25.19 -18.27
N LEU A 293 2.41 25.17 -16.95
CA LEU A 293 2.04 26.32 -16.12
C LEU A 293 3.25 26.67 -15.24
N ILE A 294 3.56 27.97 -15.13
CA ILE A 294 4.64 28.49 -14.29
C ILE A 294 4.02 29.53 -13.36
N PHE A 295 4.17 29.31 -12.05
CA PHE A 295 3.76 30.25 -11.02
C PHE A 295 4.99 30.99 -10.50
N ARG A 296 4.98 32.32 -10.58
CA ARG A 296 6.08 33.19 -10.16
C ARG A 296 5.62 34.10 -9.06
N GLU A 297 6.47 34.27 -8.04
CA GLU A 297 6.22 35.23 -6.97
C GLU A 297 6.10 36.65 -7.53
N SER A 298 5.11 37.40 -7.05
CA SER A 298 4.80 38.72 -7.60
C SER A 298 5.81 39.78 -7.20
N ASP A 299 6.38 39.65 -6.00
CA ASP A 299 7.12 40.73 -5.32
C ASP A 299 8.64 40.47 -5.17
N ASN A 300 9.15 39.29 -5.53
CA ASN A 300 10.54 38.90 -5.29
C ASN A 300 11.21 38.35 -6.55
N ASP A 301 11.81 39.22 -7.37
CA ASP A 301 12.57 38.91 -8.61
C ASP A 301 11.88 37.90 -9.55
N ARG A 302 10.56 37.74 -9.43
CA ARG A 302 9.73 36.75 -10.18
C ARG A 302 10.26 35.31 -10.00
N LYS A 303 10.73 34.98 -8.81
CA LYS A 303 11.16 33.62 -8.46
C LYS A 303 10.08 32.61 -8.83
N VAL A 304 10.49 31.50 -9.46
CA VAL A 304 9.57 30.41 -9.78
C VAL A 304 9.21 29.68 -8.51
N MET A 305 7.92 29.65 -8.19
CA MET A 305 7.38 28.93 -7.03
C MET A 305 6.97 27.49 -7.41
N LEU A 306 6.28 27.34 -8.55
CA LEU A 306 5.82 26.04 -9.03
C LEU A 306 5.93 25.97 -10.55
N GLN A 307 6.38 24.82 -11.05
CA GLN A 307 6.23 24.43 -12.45
C GLN A 307 5.34 23.19 -12.53
N LEU A 308 4.31 23.26 -13.36
CA LEU A 308 3.36 22.20 -13.56
C LEU A 308 3.36 21.78 -15.03
N GLU A 309 3.62 20.50 -15.30
CA GLU A 309 3.52 19.87 -16.61
C GLU A 309 2.76 18.55 -16.47
N LYS A 310 2.51 17.86 -17.57
CA LYS A 310 1.81 16.56 -17.56
C LYS A 310 2.34 15.59 -16.51
N LYS A 311 3.68 15.54 -16.32
CA LYS A 311 4.37 14.65 -15.38
C LYS A 311 5.39 15.40 -14.51
N LEU A 312 5.21 16.68 -14.30
CA LEU A 312 6.04 17.51 -13.44
C LEU A 312 5.16 18.31 -12.48
N PHE A 313 5.51 18.26 -11.22
CA PHE A 313 5.00 19.10 -10.14
C PHE A 313 6.22 19.57 -9.33
N ASP A 314 6.87 20.63 -9.78
CA ASP A 314 8.11 21.13 -9.20
C ASP A 314 7.83 22.36 -8.35
N TYR A 315 7.52 22.13 -7.06
CA TYR A 315 7.31 23.19 -6.08
C TYR A 315 8.61 23.48 -5.34
N PHE A 316 9.02 24.74 -5.27
CA PHE A 316 10.33 25.17 -4.77
C PHE A 316 10.58 24.82 -3.29
N ASN A 317 9.53 24.76 -2.47
CA ASN A 317 9.61 24.49 -1.04
C ASN A 317 9.01 23.11 -0.72
N GLN A 318 9.77 22.06 -0.97
CA GLN A 318 9.34 20.67 -0.73
C GLN A 318 9.13 20.36 0.76
N ASP A 319 9.68 21.18 1.67
CA ASP A 319 9.55 20.92 3.11
C ASP A 319 8.10 21.06 3.61
N VAL A 320 7.26 21.84 2.92
CA VAL A 320 5.83 21.98 3.27
C VAL A 320 5.12 20.63 3.32
N PHE A 321 5.54 19.66 2.52
CA PHE A 321 4.96 18.31 2.49
C PHE A 321 5.46 17.40 3.62
N ARG A 322 6.47 17.83 4.38
CA ARG A 322 7.09 17.07 5.48
C ARG A 322 7.01 17.77 6.81
N ASP A 323 6.92 19.09 6.84
CA ASP A 323 6.80 19.87 8.07
C ASP A 323 5.56 19.41 8.86
N ASN A 324 5.78 19.04 10.12
CA ASN A 324 4.76 18.41 10.96
C ASN A 324 4.04 17.23 10.23
N ASN A 325 4.82 16.38 9.52
CA ASN A 325 4.32 15.26 8.73
C ASN A 325 3.33 15.64 7.61
N GLY A 326 3.39 16.88 7.14
CA GLY A 326 2.51 17.39 6.08
C GLY A 326 1.04 17.55 6.51
N THR A 327 0.74 17.44 7.80
CA THR A 327 -0.66 17.39 8.30
C THR A 327 -1.47 18.65 8.00
N ALA A 328 -0.83 19.80 7.78
CA ALA A 328 -1.50 21.01 7.30
C ALA A 328 -2.16 20.84 5.91
N LEU A 329 -1.74 19.85 5.13
CA LEU A 329 -2.29 19.56 3.80
C LEU A 329 -3.46 18.55 3.82
N LEU A 330 -3.79 17.96 4.99
CA LEU A 330 -4.91 17.03 5.12
C LEU A 330 -6.27 17.69 4.80
N GLU A 331 -6.39 18.99 4.92
CA GLU A 331 -7.59 19.72 4.50
C GLU A 331 -7.88 19.56 2.99
N PHE A 332 -6.86 19.24 2.19
CA PHE A 332 -6.95 19.00 0.75
C PHE A 332 -7.10 17.51 0.41
N ASP A 333 -6.96 16.60 1.39
CA ASP A 333 -7.16 15.16 1.24
C ASP A 333 -8.65 14.82 1.36
N ARG A 334 -9.40 15.03 0.28
CA ARG A 334 -10.86 15.04 0.31
C ARG A 334 -11.51 13.81 -0.34
N GLU A 335 -10.74 12.96 -1.02
CA GLU A 335 -11.32 11.86 -1.82
C GLU A 335 -12.06 10.82 -0.97
N LEU A 336 -11.59 10.54 0.25
CA LEU A 336 -12.27 9.61 1.15
C LEU A 336 -13.62 10.14 1.67
N SER A 337 -13.81 11.46 1.67
CA SER A 337 -14.97 12.10 2.33
C SER A 337 -16.34 11.62 1.82
N VAL A 338 -16.44 11.20 0.54
CA VAL A 338 -17.68 10.67 -0.06
C VAL A 338 -18.06 9.28 0.47
N PHE A 339 -17.16 8.60 1.18
CA PHE A 339 -17.34 7.26 1.72
C PHE A 339 -17.46 7.22 3.26
N LYS A 340 -17.52 8.37 3.93
CA LYS A 340 -17.58 8.46 5.39
C LYS A 340 -18.68 7.62 6.06
N ASP A 341 -19.77 7.37 5.36
CA ASP A 341 -20.87 6.54 5.86
C ASP A 341 -20.61 5.02 5.71
N ARG A 342 -19.58 4.64 4.94
CA ARG A 342 -19.21 3.24 4.65
C ARG A 342 -17.84 2.86 5.21
N LEU A 343 -16.93 3.82 5.28
CA LEU A 343 -15.54 3.62 5.65
C LEU A 343 -15.13 4.58 6.78
N TYR A 344 -14.30 4.05 7.65
CA TYR A 344 -13.60 4.77 8.70
C TYR A 344 -12.09 4.63 8.50
N GLU A 345 -11.34 5.67 8.80
CA GLU A 345 -9.89 5.66 8.87
C GLU A 345 -9.43 6.26 10.18
N LEU A 346 -8.31 5.76 10.69
CA LEU A 346 -7.63 6.36 11.83
C LEU A 346 -6.95 7.67 11.42
N ASP A 347 -6.73 8.56 12.39
CA ASP A 347 -6.08 9.83 12.12
C ASP A 347 -4.68 9.62 11.52
N ILE A 348 -4.44 10.27 10.40
CA ILE A 348 -3.14 10.25 9.72
C ILE A 348 -2.19 11.16 10.48
N SER A 349 -1.06 10.59 10.92
CA SER A 349 0.01 11.30 11.63
C SER A 349 1.39 11.11 10.98
N PHE A 350 1.45 10.53 9.79
CA PHE A 350 2.66 10.28 9.01
C PHE A 350 2.67 11.14 7.74
N PRO A 351 3.87 11.39 7.13
CA PRO A 351 3.96 12.17 5.90
C PRO A 351 3.25 11.51 4.72
N PRO A 352 2.90 12.26 3.65
CA PRO A 352 2.42 11.68 2.39
C PRO A 352 3.25 10.47 1.98
N SER A 353 2.59 9.40 1.56
CA SER A 353 3.24 8.12 1.24
C SER A 353 3.88 8.07 -0.15
N TYR A 354 3.59 9.02 -1.02
CA TYR A 354 4.00 9.09 -2.43
C TYR A 354 4.21 10.54 -2.88
N PRO A 355 5.09 10.89 -3.84
CA PRO A 355 6.06 10.04 -4.52
C PRO A 355 7.48 10.26 -3.95
N TYR A 356 8.06 9.23 -3.38
CA TYR A 356 9.43 9.30 -2.87
C TYR A 356 10.47 9.06 -3.95
N SER A 357 11.70 9.57 -3.70
CA SER A 357 12.85 9.29 -4.54
C SER A 357 13.20 7.80 -4.52
N GLU A 358 13.50 7.24 -5.70
CA GLU A 358 14.03 5.88 -5.86
C GLU A 358 15.56 5.81 -5.64
N ASP A 359 16.21 6.94 -5.40
CA ASP A 359 17.64 7.00 -5.04
C ASP A 359 17.81 6.54 -3.59
N SER A 360 18.62 5.51 -3.41
CA SER A 360 18.92 4.92 -2.09
C SER A 360 19.53 5.90 -1.09
N SER A 361 20.20 6.93 -1.58
CA SER A 361 20.79 8.02 -0.75
C SER A 361 19.76 9.08 -0.35
N GLN A 362 18.59 9.10 -0.98
CA GLN A 362 17.56 10.12 -0.84
C GLN A 362 16.22 9.58 -0.32
N GLY A 363 16.23 8.58 0.52
CA GLY A 363 15.03 7.89 1.01
C GLY A 363 13.97 8.77 1.68
N ARG A 364 14.27 10.05 1.96
CA ARG A 364 13.33 11.04 2.53
C ARG A 364 12.82 12.06 1.50
N GLN A 365 13.42 12.14 0.32
CA GLN A 365 13.09 13.17 -0.68
C GLN A 365 11.86 12.75 -1.49
N TYR A 366 11.01 13.72 -1.80
CA TYR A 366 9.97 13.51 -2.80
C TYR A 366 10.52 13.77 -4.21
N MET A 367 10.03 12.98 -5.17
CA MET A 367 10.19 13.31 -6.58
C MET A 367 9.31 14.48 -6.97
N ASN A 368 9.74 15.22 -7.99
CA ASN A 368 8.94 16.30 -8.57
C ASN A 368 7.98 15.85 -9.67
N THR A 369 7.57 14.59 -9.67
CA THR A 369 6.67 14.03 -10.69
C THR A 369 5.20 14.29 -10.41
N ARG A 370 4.82 14.32 -9.14
CA ARG A 370 3.45 14.51 -8.63
C ARG A 370 3.46 15.34 -7.35
N CYS A 371 2.33 15.98 -7.06
CA CYS A 371 2.09 16.54 -5.73
C CYS A 371 2.11 15.40 -4.71
N PRO A 372 2.90 15.49 -3.63
CA PRO A 372 2.89 14.51 -2.56
C PRO A 372 1.49 14.30 -1.99
N ALA A 373 1.12 13.04 -1.77
CA ALA A 373 -0.21 12.66 -1.30
C ALA A 373 -0.18 11.35 -0.51
N TRP A 374 -1.23 11.11 0.29
CA TRP A 374 -1.46 9.86 1.02
C TRP A 374 -2.20 8.86 0.12
N CYS A 375 -1.45 8.22 -0.78
CA CYS A 375 -1.99 7.25 -1.73
C CYS A 375 -2.27 5.90 -1.08
N ASP A 376 -1.43 5.51 -0.11
CA ASP A 376 -1.45 4.22 0.55
C ASP A 376 -2.17 4.34 1.89
N ARG A 377 -3.28 3.63 2.03
CA ARG A 377 -4.21 3.78 3.15
C ARG A 377 -4.67 2.44 3.69
N ILE A 378 -5.15 2.44 4.92
CA ILE A 378 -5.86 1.31 5.53
C ILE A 378 -7.20 1.82 6.05
N LEU A 379 -8.25 1.46 5.34
CA LEU A 379 -9.63 1.85 5.63
C LEU A 379 -10.38 0.66 6.20
N MET A 380 -11.42 0.91 6.98
CA MET A 380 -12.21 -0.14 7.61
C MET A 380 -13.69 0.18 7.66
N SER A 381 -14.53 -0.84 7.71
CA SER A 381 -15.96 -0.66 7.99
C SER A 381 -16.17 -0.10 9.40
N HIS A 382 -17.29 0.59 9.63
CA HIS A 382 -17.63 1.07 10.98
C HIS A 382 -17.72 -0.06 11.99
N SER A 383 -18.20 -1.26 11.58
CA SER A 383 -18.20 -2.44 12.44
C SER A 383 -16.81 -2.96 12.77
N ALA A 384 -15.82 -2.79 11.87
CA ALA A 384 -14.43 -3.17 12.14
C ALA A 384 -13.78 -2.24 13.17
N LYS A 385 -14.18 -0.95 13.21
CA LYS A 385 -13.74 0.00 14.25
C LYS A 385 -14.06 -0.51 15.66
N GLU A 386 -15.20 -1.17 15.83
CA GLU A 386 -15.62 -1.73 17.12
C GLU A 386 -14.79 -2.96 17.56
N LEU A 387 -14.10 -3.60 16.59
CA LEU A 387 -13.16 -4.68 16.90
C LEU A 387 -11.85 -4.16 17.48
N ILE A 388 -11.57 -2.86 17.39
CA ILE A 388 -10.36 -2.26 17.94
C ILE A 388 -10.55 -2.04 19.44
N LEU A 389 -9.78 -2.77 20.26
CA LEU A 389 -9.80 -2.62 21.70
C LEU A 389 -9.29 -1.22 22.10
N LYS A 390 -10.09 -0.50 22.88
CA LYS A 390 -9.66 0.72 23.57
C LYS A 390 -9.07 0.29 24.92
N SER A 391 -7.86 0.71 25.20
CA SER A 391 -7.29 0.56 26.55
C SER A 391 -8.02 1.46 27.53
N GLU A 392 -8.35 0.94 28.71
CA GLU A 392 -8.90 1.73 29.82
C GLU A 392 -7.88 2.72 30.41
N ASN A 393 -6.58 2.54 30.10
CA ASN A 393 -5.45 3.29 30.65
C ASN A 393 -4.83 4.30 29.68
N ASP A 394 -5.52 4.76 28.63
CA ASP A 394 -5.04 5.73 27.63
C ASP A 394 -3.74 5.35 26.87
N GLU A 395 -3.17 4.16 27.09
CA GLU A 395 -2.06 3.70 26.26
C GLU A 395 -2.57 3.41 24.84
N LYS A 396 -1.95 4.07 23.85
CA LYS A 396 -2.27 3.87 22.42
C LYS A 396 -1.93 2.45 22.00
N ILE A 397 -2.90 1.55 22.07
CA ILE A 397 -2.77 0.17 21.59
C ILE A 397 -2.91 0.10 20.08
N VAL A 398 -3.30 1.19 19.42
CA VAL A 398 -3.46 1.29 17.97
C VAL A 398 -2.39 2.23 17.41
N ILE A 399 -1.58 1.73 16.47
CA ILE A 399 -0.54 2.50 15.79
C ILE A 399 -0.83 2.48 14.30
N TYR A 400 -1.18 3.64 13.73
CA TYR A 400 -1.32 3.86 12.29
C TYR A 400 -0.19 4.78 11.85
N ASP A 401 0.76 4.25 11.08
CA ASP A 401 2.01 4.94 10.77
C ASP A 401 2.67 4.32 9.53
N HIS A 402 3.75 4.92 9.04
CA HIS A 402 4.60 4.36 7.99
C HIS A 402 5.83 3.63 8.56
N ILE A 403 6.47 2.79 7.74
CA ILE A 403 7.69 2.06 8.10
C ILE A 403 8.87 2.67 7.37
N GLY A 404 10.04 2.69 8.02
CA GLY A 404 11.30 3.09 7.41
C GLY A 404 11.30 4.51 6.85
N PRO A 405 11.06 5.55 7.68
CA PRO A 405 10.95 6.94 7.21
C PRO A 405 12.17 7.42 6.43
N ASN A 406 13.35 6.87 6.75
CA ASN A 406 14.63 7.25 6.15
C ASN A 406 15.12 6.25 5.10
N VAL A 407 14.35 5.22 4.81
CA VAL A 407 14.77 4.10 3.97
C VAL A 407 14.11 4.24 2.59
N CYS A 408 14.91 4.16 1.52
CA CYS A 408 14.37 4.05 0.17
C CYS A 408 13.71 2.67 -0.01
N MET A 409 12.42 2.68 -0.30
CA MET A 409 11.59 1.49 -0.51
C MET A 409 10.94 1.46 -1.90
N GLY A 410 11.32 2.40 -2.78
CA GLY A 410 10.65 2.75 -4.02
C GLY A 410 9.97 4.09 -3.89
N ASP A 411 9.09 4.41 -4.83
CA ASP A 411 8.38 5.69 -4.88
C ASP A 411 7.21 5.79 -3.87
N HIS A 412 6.89 4.71 -3.16
CA HIS A 412 5.92 4.69 -2.06
C HIS A 412 6.54 4.28 -0.73
N LYS A 413 5.94 4.70 0.38
CA LYS A 413 6.27 4.22 1.73
C LYS A 413 5.29 3.15 2.18
N VAL A 414 5.79 2.25 3.02
CA VAL A 414 5.00 1.20 3.65
C VAL A 414 4.14 1.78 4.75
N ILE A 415 2.83 1.61 4.66
CA ILE A 415 1.90 1.98 5.73
C ILE A 415 1.61 0.76 6.59
N LYS A 416 1.62 0.95 7.91
CA LYS A 416 1.31 -0.09 8.90
C LYS A 416 0.12 0.31 9.76
N LEU A 417 -0.71 -0.65 10.09
CA LEU A 417 -1.70 -0.56 11.13
C LEU A 417 -1.47 -1.68 12.13
N ASN A 418 -1.13 -1.32 13.36
CA ASN A 418 -1.05 -2.24 14.49
C ASN A 418 -2.28 -2.03 15.37
N ILE A 419 -3.07 -3.07 15.54
CA ILE A 419 -4.26 -3.06 16.39
C ILE A 419 -4.26 -4.22 17.36
N LEU A 420 -4.61 -3.91 18.59
CA LEU A 420 -4.77 -4.90 19.66
C LEU A 420 -6.25 -5.32 19.76
N VAL A 421 -6.72 -6.13 18.79
CA VAL A 421 -8.02 -6.82 18.89
C VAL A 421 -7.85 -8.25 19.35
N PHE A 422 -6.95 -8.77 19.74
CA PHE A 422 -6.25 -10.00 19.89
C PHE A 422 -4.82 -9.81 19.32
N TYR A 423 -4.26 -8.59 19.36
CA TYR A 423 -2.97 -8.22 18.74
C TYR A 423 -2.94 -8.36 17.19
N PHE A 424 -3.59 -7.43 16.47
CA PHE A 424 -3.54 -7.33 14.99
C PHE A 424 -2.53 -6.27 14.51
N LEU A 425 -1.63 -6.58 13.60
CA LEU A 425 -0.68 -5.64 12.97
C LEU A 425 -0.84 -5.63 11.43
N PHE A 426 -1.07 -4.45 10.84
CA PHE A 426 -1.39 -4.24 9.41
C PHE A 426 -0.34 -3.34 8.70
N PHE A 427 0.17 -3.71 7.50
CA PHE A 427 1.24 -2.98 6.81
C PHE A 427 1.02 -2.78 5.28
N SER A 428 1.54 -1.71 4.69
CA SER A 428 1.56 -1.43 3.23
C SER A 428 2.96 -1.09 2.68
N LEU A 429 3.38 -1.67 1.58
CA LEU A 429 4.75 -1.55 1.02
C LEU A 429 4.75 -1.34 -0.51
N GLY A 430 5.33 -0.23 -1.02
CA GLY A 430 5.54 0.04 -2.45
C GLY A 430 6.84 -0.57 -2.99
N MET A 431 6.79 -1.34 -4.07
CA MET A 431 7.96 -1.99 -4.63
C MET A 431 7.98 -2.08 -6.16
N ARG A 432 9.05 -1.55 -6.77
CA ARG A 432 9.46 -1.92 -8.12
C ARG A 432 10.56 -2.95 -8.04
N MET A 433 10.39 -4.07 -8.73
CA MET A 433 11.46 -5.03 -8.94
C MET A 433 12.01 -4.89 -10.36
N TYR A 434 13.28 -4.51 -10.47
CA TYR A 434 13.98 -4.39 -11.74
C TYR A 434 14.90 -5.60 -11.95
N ALA A 435 14.91 -6.13 -13.17
CA ALA A 435 15.86 -7.16 -13.55
C ALA A 435 17.23 -6.51 -13.85
N LEU A 436 18.20 -6.70 -12.97
CA LEU A 436 19.62 -6.48 -13.26
C LEU A 436 20.46 -7.59 -12.63
N GLY A 437 21.44 -8.04 -13.41
CA GLY A 437 22.28 -9.21 -13.27
C GLY A 437 22.79 -9.60 -11.87
N SER A 438 23.06 -10.86 -11.77
CA SER A 438 23.59 -11.62 -10.65
C SER A 438 24.70 -10.92 -9.86
N ILE A 439 24.43 -10.50 -8.63
CA ILE A 439 25.46 -10.16 -7.66
C ILE A 439 25.15 -10.86 -6.32
N ASN A 440 26.19 -11.46 -5.75
CA ASN A 440 26.16 -12.31 -4.56
C ASN A 440 25.39 -11.73 -3.36
N PHE A 441 24.27 -12.33 -3.06
CA PHE A 441 23.32 -11.97 -2.01
C PHE A 441 23.79 -12.22 -0.58
N LEU A 442 24.80 -13.10 -0.38
CA LEU A 442 25.29 -13.52 0.93
C LEU A 442 25.98 -12.41 1.77
N ARG A 443 26.15 -11.18 1.23
CA ARG A 443 26.79 -10.06 1.94
C ARG A 443 25.84 -9.08 2.64
N CYS A 444 24.55 -9.20 2.45
CA CYS A 444 23.56 -8.25 3.03
C CYS A 444 23.05 -8.65 4.43
N LEU A 445 23.24 -9.89 4.83
CA LEU A 445 22.98 -10.35 6.20
C LEU A 445 24.29 -10.21 6.98
N GLY A 446 24.52 -9.05 7.59
CA GLY A 446 25.70 -8.80 8.42
C GLY A 446 25.80 -9.82 9.54
N ALA A 447 26.70 -10.80 9.38
CA ALA A 447 27.18 -11.56 10.50
C ALA A 447 27.88 -10.60 11.48
N PRO A 448 27.63 -10.67 12.78
CA PRO A 448 28.35 -9.86 13.74
C PRO A 448 29.84 -10.19 13.64
N SER A 449 30.67 -9.18 13.41
CA SER A 449 32.13 -9.30 13.43
C SER A 449 32.56 -9.86 14.78
N PRO A 450 33.45 -10.87 14.84
CA PRO A 450 33.96 -11.38 16.12
C PRO A 450 34.76 -10.26 16.79
N ILE A 451 34.34 -9.89 17.99
CA ILE A 451 35.06 -8.99 18.89
C ILE A 451 36.41 -9.63 19.20
N ARG A 452 37.49 -9.00 18.75
CA ARG A 452 38.85 -9.41 19.19
C ARG A 452 39.02 -9.02 20.66
N PRO A 453 39.54 -9.89 21.50
CA PRO A 453 39.86 -9.53 22.87
C PRO A 453 41.02 -8.53 22.90
N PRO A 454 41.08 -7.64 23.90
CA PRO A 454 42.20 -6.70 24.04
C PRO A 454 43.45 -7.42 24.45
N HIS A 455 44.56 -7.18 23.75
CA HIS A 455 45.89 -7.55 24.21
C HIS A 455 46.26 -6.67 25.39
N PHE A 456 46.52 -7.29 26.54
CA PHE A 456 47.31 -6.74 27.63
C PHE A 456 48.79 -6.83 27.27
N VAL A 457 49.48 -5.73 27.27
CA VAL A 457 50.82 -5.52 27.77
C VAL A 457 50.85 -4.17 28.49
#